data_4b463511b98f0f1f809d63cd2c66584c
#
_entry.id   4b463511b98f0f1f809d63cd2c66584c
#
_cell.length_a   1.000
_cell.length_b   1.000
_cell.length_c   1.000
_cell.angle_alpha   90.00
_cell.angle_beta   90.00
_cell.angle_gamma   90.00
#
_symmetry.space_group_name_H-M   'P 1'
#
loop_
_entity.id
_entity.type
_entity.pdbx_description
1 polymer ?
#
loop_
_entity_poly.entity_id
_entity_poly.type
_entity_poly.pdbx_seq_one_letter_code
_entity_poly.pdbx_strand_id
1 'polypeptide(L)'
;DGKVLQTVKTAGQGGGGLSQRQEWEWQVPDHELDLVALAELLPFQGQLSSVLHALAPQLSTDFTRRSWQLTDGLVNPGAIGQRSHIELVLDEGEIISGGYRTPIREAELELKDGDPEALWA
;
A
#
# COMPACT_ATOMS: atom_id res chain seq x y z
N ASP A 1 6.72 9.96 -13.32
CA ASP A 1 7.18 9.51 -14.63
C ASP A 1 6.10 8.85 -15.49
N GLY A 2 4.84 9.06 -15.18
CA GLY A 2 3.71 8.72 -16.02
C GLY A 2 3.33 7.24 -16.05
N LYS A 3 3.82 6.43 -15.12
CA LYS A 3 3.38 5.05 -14.97
C LYS A 3 2.03 4.98 -14.26
N VAL A 4 1.15 4.12 -14.76
CA VAL A 4 -0.11 3.81 -14.10
C VAL A 4 -0.04 2.40 -13.55
N LEU A 5 -0.27 2.26 -12.26
CA LEU A 5 -0.28 0.98 -11.56
C LEU A 5 -1.68 0.69 -11.05
N GLN A 6 -2.10 -0.55 -11.19
CA GLN A 6 -3.28 -1.06 -10.51
C GLN A 6 -2.84 -1.86 -9.30
N THR A 7 -3.36 -1.51 -8.13
CA THR A 7 -3.01 -2.17 -6.87
C THR A 7 -4.28 -2.69 -6.21
N VAL A 8 -4.21 -3.92 -5.71
CA VAL A 8 -5.27 -4.53 -4.92
C VAL A 8 -4.73 -4.86 -3.55
N LYS A 9 -5.45 -4.42 -2.53
CA LYS A 9 -5.10 -4.66 -1.12
C LYS A 9 -6.27 -5.31 -0.42
N THR A 10 -6.02 -6.37 0.35
CA THR A 10 -7.04 -6.97 1.20
C THR A 10 -7.19 -6.18 2.50
N ALA A 11 -8.29 -6.44 3.22
CA ALA A 11 -8.44 -5.91 4.57
C ALA A 11 -7.31 -6.43 5.46
N GLY A 12 -6.66 -5.53 6.18
CA GLY A 12 -5.56 -5.88 7.07
C GLY A 12 -6.04 -6.57 8.34
N GLN A 13 -5.15 -7.36 8.93
CA GLN A 13 -5.30 -7.89 10.29
C GLN A 13 -4.24 -7.25 11.17
N GLY A 14 -4.61 -6.85 12.36
CA GLY A 14 -3.68 -6.25 13.30
C GLY A 14 -4.36 -5.32 14.29
N GLY A 15 -3.58 -4.78 15.20
CA GLY A 15 -4.01 -3.81 16.19
C GLY A 15 -2.82 -3.01 16.69
N GLY A 16 -3.09 -1.93 17.46
CA GLY A 16 -2.03 -1.09 18.00
C GLY A 16 -1.17 -0.38 16.95
N GLY A 17 -1.70 -0.14 15.76
CA GLY A 17 -0.97 0.52 14.67
C GLY A 17 -0.23 -0.42 13.72
N LEU A 18 -0.14 -1.72 14.03
CA LEU A 18 0.41 -2.72 13.12
C LEU A 18 -0.69 -3.31 12.26
N SER A 19 -0.47 -3.38 10.94
CA SER A 19 -1.37 -4.00 9.97
C SER A 19 -0.61 -4.92 9.03
N GLN A 20 -1.16 -6.10 8.78
CA GLN A 20 -0.67 -7.05 7.78
C GLN A 20 -1.79 -7.34 6.80
N ARG A 21 -1.49 -7.28 5.49
CA ARG A 21 -2.44 -7.55 4.43
C ARG A 21 -1.75 -8.06 3.18
N GLN A 22 -2.51 -8.76 2.33
CA GLN A 22 -2.06 -9.14 1.01
C GLN A 22 -2.17 -7.96 0.05
N GLU A 23 -1.23 -7.87 -0.87
CA GLU A 23 -1.16 -6.81 -1.86
C GLU A 23 -0.72 -7.38 -3.21
N TRP A 24 -1.38 -6.98 -4.28
CA TRP A 24 -0.99 -7.26 -5.66
C TRP A 24 -0.88 -5.96 -6.42
N GLU A 25 0.16 -5.82 -7.23
CA GLU A 25 0.39 -4.60 -8.00
C GLU A 25 0.95 -4.97 -9.37
N TRP A 26 0.43 -4.32 -10.41
CA TRP A 26 0.94 -4.44 -11.76
C TRP A 26 0.69 -3.18 -12.57
N GLN A 27 1.50 -2.98 -13.61
CA GLN A 27 1.37 -1.83 -14.48
C GLN A 27 0.21 -2.05 -15.46
N VAL A 28 -0.59 -1.01 -15.67
CA VAL A 28 -1.63 -0.96 -16.70
C VAL A 28 -1.28 0.08 -17.77
N PRO A 29 -1.72 -0.10 -19.03
CA PRO A 29 -1.30 0.80 -20.12
C PRO A 29 -1.97 2.17 -20.08
N ASP A 30 -3.10 2.28 -19.43
CA ASP A 30 -3.90 3.50 -19.34
C ASP A 30 -4.56 3.63 -17.96
N HIS A 31 -5.51 4.55 -17.83
CA HIS A 31 -6.23 4.79 -16.57
C HIS A 31 -7.46 3.90 -16.39
N GLU A 32 -7.59 2.83 -17.15
CA GLU A 32 -8.67 1.88 -17.04
C GLU A 32 -8.25 0.67 -16.19
N LEU A 33 -9.22 0.13 -15.44
CA LEU A 33 -8.99 -1.08 -14.65
C LEU A 33 -8.81 -2.31 -15.55
N ASP A 34 -7.79 -3.09 -15.27
CA ASP A 34 -7.62 -4.43 -15.85
C ASP A 34 -8.52 -5.41 -15.09
N LEU A 35 -9.77 -5.51 -15.52
CA LEU A 35 -10.76 -6.37 -14.88
C LEU A 35 -10.50 -7.85 -15.12
N VAL A 36 -9.80 -8.21 -16.18
CA VAL A 36 -9.43 -9.61 -16.46
C VAL A 36 -8.42 -10.10 -15.44
N ALA A 37 -7.33 -9.37 -15.25
CA ALA A 37 -6.35 -9.71 -14.22
C ALA A 37 -6.95 -9.65 -12.82
N LEU A 38 -7.82 -8.68 -12.56
CA LEU A 38 -8.48 -8.53 -11.27
C LEU A 38 -9.35 -9.76 -10.92
N ALA A 39 -10.08 -10.29 -11.90
CA ALA A 39 -10.96 -11.45 -11.69
C ALA A 39 -10.20 -12.75 -11.33
N GLU A 40 -8.92 -12.83 -11.68
CA GLU A 40 -8.06 -13.99 -11.38
C GLU A 40 -7.53 -13.98 -9.94
N LEU A 41 -7.58 -12.85 -9.24
CA LEU A 41 -7.10 -12.75 -7.88
C LEU A 41 -8.01 -13.49 -6.90
N LEU A 42 -7.42 -14.12 -5.88
CA LEU A 42 -8.16 -14.89 -4.87
C LEU A 42 -9.35 -14.16 -4.26
N PRO A 43 -9.26 -12.87 -3.86
CA PRO A 43 -10.41 -12.17 -3.29
C PRO A 43 -11.61 -12.02 -4.22
N PHE A 44 -11.38 -12.15 -5.54
CA PHE A 44 -12.40 -11.96 -6.57
C PHE A 44 -12.83 -13.23 -7.28
N GLN A 45 -12.20 -14.37 -6.95
CA GLN A 45 -12.59 -15.66 -7.53
C GLN A 45 -14.04 -15.99 -7.18
N GLY A 46 -14.83 -16.31 -8.19
CA GLY A 46 -16.26 -16.57 -8.03
C GLY A 46 -17.14 -15.32 -7.99
N GLN A 47 -16.58 -14.13 -8.09
CA GLN A 47 -17.37 -12.91 -8.23
C GLN A 47 -17.99 -12.80 -9.60
N LEU A 48 -19.23 -12.32 -9.65
CA LEU A 48 -19.91 -12.08 -10.91
C LEU A 48 -19.22 -10.94 -11.67
N SER A 49 -19.07 -11.11 -12.98
CA SER A 49 -18.51 -10.08 -13.86
C SER A 49 -19.21 -8.73 -13.71
N SER A 50 -20.52 -8.72 -13.49
CA SER A 50 -21.31 -7.51 -13.25
C SER A 50 -20.85 -6.75 -12.00
N VAL A 51 -20.37 -7.42 -10.96
CA VAL A 51 -19.84 -6.78 -9.74
C VAL A 51 -18.56 -6.04 -10.07
N LEU A 52 -17.64 -6.68 -10.82
CA LEU A 52 -16.40 -6.06 -11.23
C LEU A 52 -16.63 -4.85 -12.15
N HIS A 53 -17.56 -4.95 -13.08
CA HIS A 53 -17.92 -3.85 -13.98
C HIS A 53 -18.65 -2.69 -13.27
N ALA A 54 -19.18 -2.93 -12.08
CA ALA A 54 -19.82 -1.89 -11.26
C ALA A 54 -18.81 -1.09 -10.40
N LEU A 55 -17.54 -1.43 -10.44
CA LEU A 55 -16.51 -0.68 -9.73
C LEU A 55 -16.44 0.76 -10.27
N ALA A 56 -16.42 1.71 -9.36
CA ALA A 56 -16.32 3.13 -9.69
C ALA A 56 -15.38 3.84 -8.70
N PRO A 57 -14.67 4.88 -9.16
CA PRO A 57 -13.86 5.70 -8.28
C PRO A 57 -14.70 6.27 -7.13
N GLN A 58 -14.23 6.11 -5.90
CA GLN A 58 -14.88 6.65 -4.71
C GLN A 58 -14.20 7.93 -4.23
N LEU A 59 -12.89 7.96 -4.35
CA LEU A 59 -12.07 9.12 -4.01
C LEU A 59 -10.76 9.07 -4.79
N SER A 60 -10.09 10.18 -4.87
CA SER A 60 -8.71 10.25 -5.33
C SER A 60 -7.83 10.96 -4.29
N THR A 61 -6.56 10.64 -4.33
CA THR A 61 -5.54 11.30 -3.50
C THR A 61 -4.49 11.89 -4.41
N ASP A 62 -4.07 13.11 -4.09
CA ASP A 62 -2.97 13.77 -4.77
C ASP A 62 -1.97 14.23 -3.70
N PHE A 63 -0.79 13.62 -3.68
CA PHE A 63 0.17 13.89 -2.64
C PHE A 63 1.61 13.72 -3.11
N THR A 64 2.50 14.37 -2.37
CA THR A 64 3.94 14.20 -2.49
C THR A 64 4.41 13.22 -1.42
N ARG A 65 5.11 12.18 -1.84
CA ARG A 65 5.71 11.19 -0.95
C ARG A 65 7.21 11.43 -0.83
N ARG A 66 7.68 11.48 0.40
CA ARG A 66 9.11 11.39 0.72
C ARG A 66 9.36 10.07 1.43
N SER A 67 10.40 9.35 1.03
CA SER A 67 10.71 8.06 1.63
C SER A 67 12.18 7.96 2.03
N TRP A 68 12.42 7.21 3.08
CA TRP A 68 13.77 6.90 3.60
C TRP A 68 13.86 5.41 3.86
N GLN A 69 14.99 4.82 3.47
CA GLN A 69 15.29 3.42 3.75
C GLN A 69 16.04 3.31 5.07
N LEU A 70 15.53 2.49 5.97
CA LEU A 70 16.10 2.25 7.30
C LEU A 70 16.50 0.79 7.43
N THR A 71 17.56 0.54 8.19
CA THR A 71 17.94 -0.82 8.57
C THR A 71 18.09 -0.89 10.09
N ASP A 72 17.67 -2.00 10.68
CA ASP A 72 17.68 -2.20 12.13
C ASP A 72 19.07 -2.39 12.74
N GLY A 73 20.10 -2.50 11.91
CA GLY A 73 21.47 -2.65 12.35
C GLY A 73 22.03 -1.52 13.22
N LEU A 74 21.28 -0.41 13.33
CA LEU A 74 21.61 0.70 14.22
C LEU A 74 21.01 0.54 15.61
N VAL A 75 20.00 -0.30 15.77
CA VAL A 75 19.23 -0.44 17.02
C VAL A 75 19.70 -1.63 17.85
N ASN A 76 20.27 -2.65 17.22
CA ASN A 76 20.79 -3.84 17.90
C ASN A 76 22.13 -4.31 17.32
N PRO A 77 23.25 -3.65 17.68
CA PRO A 77 24.56 -3.99 17.12
C PRO A 77 25.06 -5.40 17.47
N GLY A 78 24.37 -6.13 18.34
CA GLY A 78 24.70 -7.50 18.72
C GLY A 78 23.83 -8.59 18.11
N ALA A 79 22.80 -8.24 17.32
CA ALA A 79 21.96 -9.22 16.67
C ALA A 79 22.69 -9.81 15.45
N ILE A 80 23.27 -10.99 15.64
CA ILE A 80 23.78 -11.82 14.55
C ILE A 80 22.55 -12.44 13.89
N GLY A 81 22.02 -11.79 12.86
CA GLY A 81 20.82 -12.25 12.18
C GLY A 81 20.49 -11.39 10.95
N GLN A 82 19.41 -11.73 10.28
CA GLN A 82 18.92 -10.99 9.14
C GLN A 82 18.61 -9.55 9.55
N ARG A 83 19.18 -8.60 8.83
CA ARG A 83 18.85 -7.19 8.98
C ARG A 83 17.46 -6.96 8.40
N SER A 84 16.58 -6.32 9.17
CA SER A 84 15.30 -5.89 8.66
C SER A 84 15.43 -4.60 7.85
N HIS A 85 14.70 -4.53 6.75
CA HIS A 85 14.62 -3.35 5.90
C HIS A 85 13.25 -2.71 6.07
N ILE A 86 13.25 -1.47 6.50
CA ILE A 86 12.05 -0.68 6.77
C ILE A 86 12.07 0.55 5.88
N GLU A 87 10.95 0.86 5.27
CA GLU A 87 10.74 2.13 4.59
C GLU A 87 9.91 3.05 5.47
N LEU A 88 10.44 4.23 5.76
CA LEU A 88 9.68 5.34 6.33
C LEU A 88 9.17 6.20 5.20
N VAL A 89 7.86 6.44 5.14
CA VAL A 89 7.25 7.35 4.18
C VAL A 89 6.51 8.46 4.89
N LEU A 90 6.55 9.64 4.28
CA LEU A 90 5.77 10.79 4.67
C LEU A 90 5.00 11.29 3.46
N ASP A 91 3.68 11.27 3.56
CA ASP A 91 2.74 11.70 2.53
C ASP A 91 2.11 13.03 2.94
N GLU A 92 2.19 14.02 2.05
CA GLU A 92 1.57 15.33 2.22
C GLU A 92 0.83 15.71 0.96
N GLY A 93 -0.46 16.00 1.10
CA GLY A 93 -1.31 16.34 -0.04
C GLY A 93 -2.76 16.45 0.34
N GLU A 94 -3.64 15.96 -0.51
CA GLU A 94 -5.08 16.05 -0.30
C GLU A 94 -5.85 14.82 -0.77
N ILE A 95 -6.98 14.57 -0.13
CA ILE A 95 -8.02 13.64 -0.57
C ILE A 95 -9.08 14.44 -1.29
N ILE A 96 -9.52 13.95 -2.44
CA ILE A 96 -10.55 14.58 -3.27
C ILE A 96 -11.70 13.60 -3.48
N SER A 97 -12.89 14.00 -3.12
CA SER A 97 -14.11 13.20 -3.32
C SER A 97 -15.30 14.12 -3.58
N GLY A 98 -15.92 13.98 -4.75
CA GLY A 98 -17.16 14.68 -5.08
C GLY A 98 -17.10 16.21 -4.95
N GLY A 99 -15.96 16.84 -5.20
CA GLY A 99 -15.76 18.28 -5.05
C GLY A 99 -15.31 18.73 -3.66
N TYR A 100 -15.24 17.81 -2.69
CA TYR A 100 -14.65 18.06 -1.38
C TYR A 100 -13.16 17.77 -1.40
N ARG A 101 -12.37 18.58 -0.69
CA ARG A 101 -10.94 18.41 -0.54
C ARG A 101 -10.57 18.44 0.93
N THR A 102 -9.77 17.47 1.35
CA THR A 102 -9.29 17.35 2.74
C THR A 102 -7.80 17.13 2.73
N PRO A 103 -7.01 17.90 3.49
CA PRO A 103 -5.57 17.70 3.54
C PRO A 103 -5.21 16.34 4.15
N ILE A 104 -4.15 15.74 3.62
CA ILE A 104 -3.51 14.54 4.17
C ILE A 104 -2.12 14.91 4.66
N ARG A 105 -1.76 14.41 5.83
CA ARG A 105 -0.39 14.33 6.30
C ARG A 105 -0.26 13.03 7.07
N GLU A 106 0.42 12.06 6.49
CA GLU A 106 0.56 10.71 7.04
C GLU A 106 2.02 10.29 7.05
N ALA A 107 2.40 9.57 8.10
CA ALA A 107 3.68 8.88 8.20
C ALA A 107 3.44 7.40 8.39
N GLU A 108 4.16 6.58 7.65
CA GLU A 108 4.07 5.13 7.74
C GLU A 108 5.47 4.51 7.82
N LEU A 109 5.57 3.44 8.59
CA LEU A 109 6.72 2.54 8.58
C LEU A 109 6.27 1.24 7.94
N GLU A 110 6.94 0.84 6.87
CA GLU A 110 6.64 -0.38 6.15
C GLU A 110 7.82 -1.32 6.21
N LEU A 111 7.59 -2.54 6.72
CA LEU A 111 8.57 -3.60 6.68
C LEU A 111 8.67 -4.14 5.25
N LYS A 112 9.84 -3.99 4.63
CA LYS A 112 10.12 -4.51 3.29
C LYS A 112 10.69 -5.92 3.35
N ASP A 113 11.48 -6.21 4.37
CA ASP A 113 12.11 -7.51 4.60
C ASP A 113 12.55 -7.63 6.05
N GLY A 114 12.46 -8.82 6.63
CA GLY A 114 12.95 -9.13 7.97
C GLY A 114 11.86 -9.40 8.99
N ASP A 115 12.15 -9.13 10.25
CA ASP A 115 11.28 -9.43 11.38
C ASP A 115 10.29 -8.27 11.63
N PRO A 116 8.97 -8.54 11.71
CA PRO A 116 7.97 -7.53 12.06
C PRO A 116 8.23 -6.81 13.39
N GLU A 117 8.90 -7.44 14.34
CA GLU A 117 9.27 -6.82 15.62
C GLU A 117 10.22 -5.63 15.44
N ALA A 118 10.95 -5.56 14.33
CA ALA A 118 11.83 -4.45 14.02
C ALA A 118 11.08 -3.11 13.88
N LEU A 119 9.78 -3.13 13.57
CA LEU A 119 8.94 -1.94 13.51
C LEU A 119 8.76 -1.26 14.86
N TRP A 120 9.00 -1.98 15.96
CA TRP A 120 8.82 -1.51 17.33
C TRP A 120 10.15 -1.16 18.02
N ALA A 121 11.24 -1.47 17.40
CA ALA A 121 12.58 -1.28 17.99
C ALA A 121 13.05 0.18 17.94
#